data_9454e67136f01df041773386bd4ef59f
#
_entry.id   9454e67136f01df041773386bd4ef59f
#
_cell.length_a   1.000
_cell.length_b   1.000
_cell.length_c   1.000
_cell.angle_alpha   90.00
_cell.angle_beta   90.00
_cell.angle_gamma   90.00
#
_symmetry.space_group_name_H-M   'P 1'
#
loop_
_entity.id
_entity.type
_entity.pdbx_description
1 polymer ?
#
loop_
_entity_poly.entity_id
_entity_poly.type
_entity_poly.pdbx_seq_one_letter_code
_entity_poly.pdbx_strand_id
1 'polypeptide(L)'
;MAYPTATIETTHGSMTLELWDDVAPRHVANFQKLAKEGFYDGLDFHRIISDFVIQGGCPQGDGTGGPGWNVDAEFNDREHVEGVLSMARSADPNSAGSQFFICLGRDHCKHLDGQYTAFGCVTDGIDVVRAIGSVPVDARDRPEEPVGMVTVKA
;
A
#
# COMPACT_ATOMS: atom_id res chain seq x y z
N MET A 1 3.19 13.31 19.94
CA MET A 1 2.16 12.29 19.92
C MET A 1 2.51 11.19 18.93
N ALA A 2 2.24 9.97 19.31
CA ALA A 2 2.53 8.85 18.42
C ALA A 2 1.42 8.71 17.37
N TYR A 3 1.81 8.31 16.17
CA TYR A 3 0.85 7.93 15.13
C TYR A 3 0.20 6.59 15.46
N PRO A 4 -1.02 6.33 14.97
CA PRO A 4 -1.58 4.99 14.97
C PRO A 4 -0.65 4.03 14.23
N THR A 5 -0.65 2.77 14.66
CA THR A 5 0.19 1.73 14.05
C THR A 5 -0.66 0.65 13.43
N ALA A 6 -0.07 -0.09 12.50
CA ALA A 6 -0.68 -1.25 11.88
C ALA A 6 0.38 -2.32 11.65
N THR A 7 -0.05 -3.55 11.48
CA THR A 7 0.84 -4.67 11.14
C THR A 7 0.26 -5.42 9.94
N ILE A 8 1.09 -5.66 8.93
CA ILE A 8 0.75 -6.53 7.81
C ILE A 8 1.58 -7.80 7.93
N GLU A 9 0.92 -8.93 8.12
CA GLU A 9 1.58 -10.24 8.06
C GLU A 9 1.46 -10.75 6.64
N THR A 10 2.59 -11.01 6.00
CA THR A 10 2.64 -11.50 4.63
C THR A 10 3.23 -12.89 4.56
N THR A 11 3.13 -13.52 3.39
CA THR A 11 3.77 -14.82 3.14
C THR A 11 5.30 -14.74 3.16
N HIS A 12 5.88 -13.54 3.23
CA HIS A 12 7.32 -13.30 3.28
C HIS A 12 7.80 -12.70 4.62
N GLY A 13 6.91 -12.55 5.60
CA GLY A 13 7.20 -11.98 6.90
C GLY A 13 6.26 -10.84 7.25
N SER A 14 6.51 -10.22 8.38
CA SER A 14 5.65 -9.15 8.92
C SER A 14 6.31 -7.80 8.79
N MET A 15 5.50 -6.77 8.61
CA MET A 15 5.93 -5.38 8.64
C MET A 15 5.03 -4.57 9.56
N THR A 16 5.62 -3.62 10.28
CA THR A 16 4.91 -2.68 11.14
C THR A 16 4.90 -1.31 10.46
N LEU A 17 3.76 -0.64 10.54
CA LEU A 17 3.52 0.63 9.87
C LEU A 17 3.18 1.70 10.90
N GLU A 18 3.54 2.96 10.63
CA GLU A 18 2.88 4.11 11.22
C GLU A 18 1.95 4.74 10.20
N LEU A 19 0.81 5.22 10.66
CA LEU A 19 -0.23 5.78 9.80
C LEU A 19 -0.33 7.29 10.07
N TRP A 20 -0.20 8.09 9.02
CA TRP A 20 -0.10 9.55 9.12
C TRP A 20 -1.47 10.22 9.10
N ASP A 21 -2.17 10.12 10.22
CA ASP A 21 -3.52 10.68 10.34
C ASP A 21 -3.56 12.21 10.42
N ASP A 22 -2.40 12.85 10.58
CA ASP A 22 -2.27 14.31 10.55
C ASP A 22 -2.33 14.88 9.12
N VAL A 23 -1.86 14.12 8.13
CA VAL A 23 -1.84 14.58 6.72
C VAL A 23 -2.86 13.87 5.84
N ALA A 24 -3.33 12.69 6.23
CA ALA A 24 -4.28 11.90 5.44
C ALA A 24 -5.31 11.22 6.35
N PRO A 25 -6.09 11.98 7.14
CA PRO A 25 -7.00 11.39 8.13
C PRO A 25 -8.05 10.48 7.53
N ARG A 26 -8.57 10.80 6.34
CA ARG A 26 -9.59 9.98 5.67
C ARG A 26 -9.02 8.66 5.18
N HIS A 27 -7.82 8.69 4.61
CA HIS A 27 -7.15 7.49 4.11
C HIS A 27 -6.73 6.57 5.25
N VAL A 28 -6.25 7.14 6.36
CA VAL A 28 -5.91 6.36 7.55
C VAL A 28 -7.16 5.72 8.13
N ALA A 29 -8.25 6.47 8.29
CA ALA A 29 -9.52 5.93 8.81
C ALA A 29 -10.07 4.82 7.90
N ASN A 30 -9.98 5.00 6.59
CA ASN A 30 -10.41 4.00 5.61
C ASN A 30 -9.57 2.71 5.72
N PHE A 31 -8.25 2.85 5.78
CA PHE A 31 -7.36 1.71 5.95
C PHE A 31 -7.66 0.94 7.25
N GLN A 32 -7.82 1.66 8.35
CA GLN A 32 -8.14 1.06 9.64
C GLN A 32 -9.47 0.33 9.62
N LYS A 33 -10.49 0.92 9.00
CA LYS A 33 -11.80 0.30 8.85
C LYS A 33 -11.72 -1.00 8.07
N LEU A 34 -11.07 -0.97 6.91
CA LEU A 34 -10.91 -2.15 6.07
C LEU A 34 -10.11 -3.25 6.78
N ALA A 35 -9.05 -2.88 7.49
CA ALA A 35 -8.26 -3.83 8.26
C ALA A 35 -9.09 -4.50 9.35
N LYS A 36 -9.86 -3.73 10.09
CA LYS A 36 -10.72 -4.25 11.18
C LYS A 36 -11.83 -5.16 10.67
N GLU A 37 -12.32 -4.92 9.45
CA GLU A 37 -13.34 -5.75 8.82
C GLU A 37 -12.77 -7.03 8.19
N GLY A 38 -11.45 -7.21 8.21
CA GLY A 38 -10.80 -8.35 7.58
C GLY A 38 -10.75 -8.27 6.06
N PHE A 39 -10.97 -7.08 5.49
CA PHE A 39 -11.04 -6.89 4.04
C PHE A 39 -9.75 -7.30 3.34
N TYR A 40 -8.61 -6.96 3.94
CA TYR A 40 -7.30 -7.24 3.34
C TYR A 40 -6.81 -8.67 3.55
N ASP A 41 -7.43 -9.43 4.45
CA ASP A 41 -6.97 -10.79 4.78
C ASP A 41 -7.12 -11.69 3.55
N GLY A 42 -6.02 -12.32 3.15
CA GLY A 42 -5.98 -13.20 1.99
C GLY A 42 -5.83 -12.50 0.65
N LEU A 43 -5.71 -11.17 0.61
CA LEU A 43 -5.49 -10.44 -0.65
C LEU A 43 -4.00 -10.43 -1.01
N ASP A 44 -3.71 -10.34 -2.30
CA ASP A 44 -2.36 -10.42 -2.82
C ASP A 44 -1.75 -9.05 -3.13
N PHE A 45 -0.41 -9.01 -3.13
CA PHE A 45 0.33 -7.97 -3.84
C PHE A 45 0.36 -8.37 -5.33
N HIS A 46 -0.62 -7.92 -6.06
CA HIS A 46 -0.86 -8.38 -7.44
C HIS A 46 0.03 -7.70 -8.48
N ARG A 47 0.71 -6.62 -8.11
CA ARG A 47 1.57 -5.84 -9.01
C ARG A 47 2.85 -5.45 -8.27
N ILE A 48 3.98 -5.90 -8.80
CA ILE A 48 5.29 -5.60 -8.24
C ILE A 48 6.19 -5.15 -9.37
N ILE A 49 6.72 -3.94 -9.25
CA ILE A 49 7.67 -3.37 -10.21
C ILE A 49 8.95 -3.09 -9.44
N SER A 50 10.02 -3.83 -9.77
CA SER A 50 11.32 -3.72 -9.12
C SER A 50 11.79 -2.26 -9.10
N ASP A 51 12.34 -1.83 -7.99
CA ASP A 51 12.83 -0.46 -7.73
C ASP A 51 11.75 0.62 -7.72
N PHE A 52 10.49 0.26 -7.91
CA PHE A 52 9.38 1.21 -7.95
C PHE A 52 8.41 0.96 -6.79
N VAL A 53 7.50 -0.01 -6.93
CA VAL A 53 6.45 -0.25 -5.92
C VAL A 53 6.09 -1.72 -5.81
N ILE A 54 5.51 -2.07 -4.64
CA ILE A 54 4.70 -3.28 -4.47
C ILE A 54 3.28 -2.81 -4.19
N GLN A 55 2.31 -3.31 -4.94
CA GLN A 55 0.92 -2.86 -4.89
C GLN A 55 -0.04 -4.02 -4.60
N GLY A 56 -0.97 -3.80 -3.70
CA GLY A 56 -1.96 -4.80 -3.33
C GLY A 56 -3.25 -4.19 -2.81
N GLY A 57 -4.11 -5.06 -2.27
CA GLY A 57 -5.38 -4.62 -1.68
C GLY A 57 -6.56 -4.63 -2.62
N CYS A 58 -6.43 -5.27 -3.80
CA CYS A 58 -7.54 -5.44 -4.74
C CYS A 58 -8.31 -6.72 -4.43
N PRO A 59 -9.62 -6.67 -4.13
CA PRO A 59 -10.38 -7.89 -3.79
C PRO A 59 -10.49 -8.87 -4.96
N GLN A 60 -10.40 -8.40 -6.22
CA GLN A 60 -10.34 -9.28 -7.40
C GLN A 60 -8.92 -9.75 -7.72
N GLY A 61 -7.89 -9.14 -7.13
CA GLY A 61 -6.51 -9.52 -7.38
C GLY A 61 -5.96 -9.12 -8.75
N ASP A 62 -6.64 -8.25 -9.48
CA ASP A 62 -6.27 -7.85 -10.85
C ASP A 62 -6.15 -6.34 -11.06
N GLY A 63 -6.32 -5.56 -10.00
CA GLY A 63 -6.24 -4.11 -10.06
C GLY A 63 -7.55 -3.39 -10.36
N THR A 64 -8.64 -4.12 -10.60
CA THR A 64 -9.93 -3.52 -11.00
C THR A 64 -10.90 -3.32 -9.85
N GLY A 65 -10.66 -3.96 -8.71
CA GLY A 65 -11.60 -3.98 -7.59
C GLY A 65 -11.31 -2.96 -6.50
N GLY A 66 -12.31 -2.79 -5.65
CA GLY A 66 -12.24 -1.90 -4.51
C GLY A 66 -13.29 -2.25 -3.47
N PRO A 67 -13.45 -1.42 -2.42
CA PRO A 67 -14.32 -1.74 -1.30
C PRO A 67 -15.79 -1.37 -1.55
N GLY A 68 -16.10 -0.74 -2.67
CA GLY A 68 -17.44 -0.28 -2.99
C GLY A 68 -17.66 1.22 -2.77
N TRP A 69 -16.63 1.94 -2.40
CA TRP A 69 -16.64 3.40 -2.25
C TRP A 69 -15.29 3.98 -2.61
N ASN A 70 -15.25 5.30 -2.81
CA ASN A 70 -14.01 6.03 -3.07
C ASN A 70 -13.69 6.97 -1.92
N VAL A 71 -12.40 7.29 -1.77
CA VAL A 71 -11.90 8.24 -0.78
C VAL A 71 -11.28 9.40 -1.53
N ASP A 72 -11.71 10.63 -1.20
CA ASP A 72 -11.16 11.84 -1.82
C ASP A 72 -9.68 12.00 -1.53
N ALA A 73 -8.93 12.50 -2.49
CA ALA A 73 -7.49 12.72 -2.37
C ALA A 73 -7.17 13.64 -1.17
N GLU A 74 -6.05 13.34 -0.53
CA GLU A 74 -5.51 14.14 0.58
C GLU A 74 -4.02 14.38 0.29
N PHE A 75 -3.74 15.05 -0.83
CA PHE A 75 -2.36 15.35 -1.22
C PHE A 75 -1.69 16.16 -0.13
N ASN A 76 -0.42 15.82 0.12
CA ASN A 76 0.35 16.44 1.19
C ASN A 76 1.82 16.50 0.79
N ASP A 77 2.65 17.07 1.63
CA ASP A 77 4.07 17.30 1.34
C ASP A 77 5.00 16.16 1.78
N ARG A 78 4.44 15.03 2.21
CA ARG A 78 5.26 13.85 2.49
C ARG A 78 5.88 13.32 1.20
N GLU A 79 7.17 13.05 1.23
CA GLU A 79 7.89 12.53 0.07
C GLU A 79 7.69 11.03 -0.06
N HIS A 80 7.59 10.56 -1.31
CA HIS A 80 7.51 9.13 -1.61
C HIS A 80 8.94 8.56 -1.62
N VAL A 81 9.36 8.03 -0.48
CA VAL A 81 10.66 7.37 -0.30
C VAL A 81 10.44 5.90 0.04
N GLU A 82 11.52 5.12 0.10
CA GLU A 82 11.42 3.68 0.43
C GLU A 82 10.60 3.47 1.71
N GLY A 83 9.62 2.59 1.65
CA GLY A 83 8.77 2.24 2.78
C GLY A 83 7.50 3.06 2.92
N VAL A 84 7.30 4.11 2.12
CA VAL A 84 6.10 4.94 2.20
C VAL A 84 4.91 4.22 1.58
N LEU A 85 3.78 4.23 2.30
CA LEU A 85 2.50 3.74 1.82
C LEU A 85 1.72 4.90 1.19
N SER A 86 1.19 4.65 -0.01
CA SER A 86 0.40 5.63 -0.75
C SER A 86 -0.75 4.91 -1.44
N MET A 87 -1.83 5.62 -1.71
CA MET A 87 -3.03 4.99 -2.30
C MET A 87 -2.96 4.95 -3.80
N ALA A 88 -3.19 3.76 -4.35
CA ALA A 88 -3.40 3.58 -5.78
C ALA A 88 -4.76 4.18 -6.16
N ARG A 89 -4.85 4.69 -7.38
CA ARG A 89 -6.05 5.31 -7.91
C ARG A 89 -6.08 5.22 -9.43
N SER A 90 -7.23 5.47 -10.02
CA SER A 90 -7.34 5.64 -11.47
C SER A 90 -6.92 7.07 -11.86
N ALA A 91 -7.24 7.50 -13.10
CA ALA A 91 -6.95 8.87 -13.55
C ALA A 91 -7.68 9.93 -12.71
N ASP A 92 -8.83 9.60 -12.14
CA ASP A 92 -9.55 10.48 -11.22
C ASP A 92 -8.82 10.51 -9.87
N PRO A 93 -8.33 11.67 -9.41
CA PRO A 93 -7.62 11.76 -8.14
C PRO A 93 -8.47 11.38 -6.92
N ASN A 94 -9.78 11.37 -7.03
CA ASN A 94 -10.71 11.01 -5.96
C ASN A 94 -11.25 9.58 -6.11
N SER A 95 -10.51 8.69 -6.77
CA SER A 95 -10.94 7.33 -7.05
C SER A 95 -10.25 6.27 -6.18
N ALA A 96 -9.49 6.67 -5.18
CA ALA A 96 -8.85 5.73 -4.25
C ALA A 96 -9.91 4.92 -3.49
N GLY A 97 -9.63 3.67 -3.19
CA GLY A 97 -10.54 2.79 -2.47
C GLY A 97 -9.81 1.92 -1.46
N SER A 98 -9.33 0.74 -1.89
CA SER A 98 -8.62 -0.18 -1.00
C SER A 98 -7.20 -0.46 -1.44
N GLN A 99 -6.88 -0.28 -2.72
CA GLN A 99 -5.56 -0.61 -3.22
C GLN A 99 -4.53 0.42 -2.78
N PHE A 100 -3.40 -0.08 -2.31
CA PHE A 100 -2.29 0.77 -1.89
C PHE A 100 -0.99 0.19 -2.44
N PHE A 101 0.04 1.02 -2.45
CA PHE A 101 1.39 0.57 -2.80
C PHE A 101 2.39 1.04 -1.76
N ILE A 102 3.50 0.30 -1.68
CA ILE A 102 4.63 0.66 -0.83
C ILE A 102 5.79 0.95 -1.76
N CYS A 103 6.40 2.12 -1.58
CA CYS A 103 7.51 2.55 -2.43
C CYS A 103 8.78 1.73 -2.13
N LEU A 104 9.50 1.37 -3.19
CA LEU A 104 10.75 0.61 -3.08
C LEU A 104 12.00 1.50 -3.12
N GLY A 105 11.85 2.78 -3.43
CA GLY A 105 12.96 3.72 -3.46
C GLY A 105 12.50 5.11 -3.85
N ARG A 106 13.42 6.07 -3.83
CA ARG A 106 13.09 7.47 -4.12
C ARG A 106 13.13 7.80 -5.62
N ASP A 107 14.10 7.25 -6.33
CA ASP A 107 14.39 7.68 -7.72
C ASP A 107 13.20 7.50 -8.65
N HIS A 108 12.48 6.38 -8.53
CA HIS A 108 11.33 6.08 -9.37
C HIS A 108 9.99 6.53 -8.75
N CYS A 109 10.01 7.12 -7.56
CA CYS A 109 8.80 7.54 -6.85
C CYS A 109 8.67 9.06 -6.71
N LYS A 110 9.66 9.83 -7.09
CA LYS A 110 9.66 11.31 -6.96
C LYS A 110 8.44 11.95 -7.61
N HIS A 111 8.05 11.46 -8.77
CA HIS A 111 6.94 12.02 -9.55
C HIS A 111 5.58 11.80 -8.88
N LEU A 112 5.52 10.95 -7.86
CA LEU A 112 4.28 10.68 -7.13
C LEU A 112 3.97 11.76 -6.09
N ASP A 113 4.97 12.54 -5.69
CA ASP A 113 4.81 13.57 -4.67
C ASP A 113 3.74 14.58 -5.09
N GLY A 114 2.77 14.82 -4.20
CA GLY A 114 1.67 15.75 -4.47
C GLY A 114 0.65 15.27 -5.49
N GLN A 115 0.82 14.06 -6.05
CA GLN A 115 -0.07 13.48 -7.06
C GLN A 115 -0.82 12.25 -6.53
N TYR A 116 -0.29 11.63 -5.48
CA TYR A 116 -0.89 10.48 -4.79
C TYR A 116 -0.90 10.75 -3.30
N THR A 117 -1.86 10.16 -2.58
CA THR A 117 -2.00 10.38 -1.15
C THR A 117 -1.10 9.44 -0.37
N ALA A 118 0.03 9.94 0.11
CA ALA A 118 0.87 9.24 1.06
C ALA A 118 0.20 9.26 2.44
N PHE A 119 0.07 8.11 3.09
CA PHE A 119 -0.68 8.03 4.35
C PHE A 119 0.03 7.24 5.45
N GLY A 120 1.24 6.77 5.22
CA GLY A 120 2.00 6.06 6.24
C GLY A 120 3.35 5.57 5.73
N CYS A 121 4.08 4.89 6.60
CA CYS A 121 5.34 4.27 6.20
C CYS A 121 5.64 3.03 7.06
N VAL A 122 6.51 2.17 6.52
CA VAL A 122 7.01 1.00 7.24
C VAL A 122 8.07 1.45 8.25
N THR A 123 7.85 1.13 9.53
CA THR A 123 8.78 1.45 10.61
C THR A 123 9.62 0.25 11.04
N ASP A 124 9.15 -0.96 10.76
CA ASP A 124 9.87 -2.20 11.04
C ASP A 124 9.51 -3.21 9.95
N GLY A 125 10.49 -3.98 9.48
CA GLY A 125 10.25 -4.98 8.42
C GLY A 125 10.55 -4.47 7.02
N ILE A 126 11.40 -3.46 6.86
CA ILE A 126 11.77 -2.97 5.51
C ILE A 126 12.47 -4.07 4.68
N ASP A 127 13.14 -4.99 5.33
CA ASP A 127 13.72 -6.16 4.67
C ASP A 127 12.67 -7.07 4.03
N VAL A 128 11.48 -7.16 4.65
CA VAL A 128 10.33 -7.88 4.09
C VAL A 128 9.83 -7.17 2.82
N VAL A 129 9.74 -5.85 2.86
CA VAL A 129 9.35 -5.04 1.69
C VAL A 129 10.34 -5.28 0.54
N ARG A 130 11.64 -5.28 0.82
CA ARG A 130 12.67 -5.52 -0.17
C ARG A 130 12.61 -6.93 -0.73
N ALA A 131 12.33 -7.92 0.11
CA ALA A 131 12.18 -9.31 -0.33
C ALA A 131 11.00 -9.46 -1.28
N ILE A 132 9.86 -8.86 -0.96
CA ILE A 132 8.68 -8.87 -1.82
C ILE A 132 8.97 -8.16 -3.14
N GLY A 133 9.67 -7.02 -3.09
CA GLY A 133 10.03 -6.25 -4.28
C GLY A 133 11.02 -6.97 -5.22
N SER A 134 11.60 -8.07 -4.78
CA SER A 134 12.61 -8.83 -5.52
C SER A 134 12.10 -10.16 -6.08
N VAL A 135 10.82 -10.50 -5.87
CA VAL A 135 10.28 -11.77 -6.37
C VAL A 135 10.17 -11.76 -7.90
N PRO A 136 10.28 -12.93 -8.55
CA PRO A 136 10.05 -13.02 -9.99
C PRO A 136 8.60 -12.65 -10.36
N VAL A 137 8.46 -11.89 -11.43
CA VAL A 137 7.14 -11.45 -11.94
C VAL A 137 7.01 -11.84 -13.42
N ASP A 138 5.77 -11.91 -13.89
CA ASP A 138 5.46 -12.15 -15.30
C ASP A 138 5.46 -10.84 -16.11
N ALA A 139 5.07 -10.92 -17.38
CA ALA A 139 5.06 -9.76 -18.28
C ALA A 139 4.09 -8.65 -17.85
N ARG A 140 3.18 -8.92 -16.91
CA ARG A 140 2.19 -7.97 -16.40
C ARG A 140 2.56 -7.47 -14.99
N ASP A 141 3.80 -7.71 -14.53
CA ASP A 141 4.28 -7.35 -13.21
C ASP A 141 3.54 -8.06 -12.06
N ARG A 142 2.92 -9.19 -12.35
CA ARG A 142 2.28 -10.04 -11.35
C ARG A 142 3.29 -11.07 -10.85
N PRO A 143 3.42 -11.28 -9.53
CA PRO A 143 4.32 -12.32 -9.01
C PRO A 143 4.01 -13.69 -9.62
N GLU A 144 5.05 -14.41 -10.04
CA GLU A 144 4.90 -15.77 -10.57
C GLU A 144 4.36 -16.72 -9.50
N GLU A 145 4.79 -16.54 -8.25
CA GLU A 145 4.20 -17.20 -7.09
C GLU A 145 3.46 -16.14 -6.27
N PRO A 146 2.20 -16.40 -5.86
CA PRO A 146 1.44 -15.41 -5.13
C PRO A 146 2.15 -14.91 -3.87
N VAL A 147 2.15 -13.59 -3.67
CA VAL A 147 2.62 -12.96 -2.44
C VAL A 147 1.38 -12.38 -1.76
N GLY A 148 1.02 -12.94 -0.63
CA GLY A 148 -0.25 -12.61 0.03
C GLY A 148 -0.08 -11.87 1.32
N MET A 149 -1.11 -11.07 1.63
CA MET A 149 -1.33 -10.52 2.95
C MET A 149 -2.13 -11.55 3.74
N VAL A 150 -1.51 -12.15 4.76
CA VAL A 150 -2.19 -13.16 5.58
C VAL A 150 -3.22 -12.47 6.47
N THR A 151 -2.78 -11.45 7.21
CA THR A 151 -3.66 -10.58 8.00
C THR A 151 -3.15 -9.16 7.97
N VAL A 152 -4.07 -8.21 8.16
CA VAL A 152 -3.76 -6.79 8.35
C VAL A 152 -4.51 -6.34 9.61
N LYS A 153 -3.77 -5.85 10.59
CA LYS A 153 -4.31 -5.39 11.87
C LYS A 153 -3.97 -3.92 12.07
N ALA A 154 -4.96 -3.15 12.42
CA ALA A 154 -4.77 -1.71 12.65
C ALA A 154 -5.53 -1.22 13.88
#